data_7f43c3d7c577a09e93d0c748d2966a24
#
_entry.id   7f43c3d7c577a09e93d0c748d2966a24
#
_cell.length_a   1.000
_cell.length_b   1.000
_cell.length_c   1.000
_cell.angle_alpha   90.00
_cell.angle_beta   90.00
_cell.angle_gamma   90.00
#
_symmetry.space_group_name_H-M   'P 1'
#
loop_
_entity.id
_entity.type
_entity.pdbx_description
1 polymer ?
#
loop_
_entity_poly.entity_id
_entity_poly.type
_entity_poly.pdbx_seq_one_letter_code
_entity_poly.pdbx_strand_id
1 'polypeptide(L)'
;MYLYKMKKLPSQIIEELGIKLPPAPKPAGVYKPILVVGKSLYVSGQGPVNSDGSLMLGRVGDDINEDQGKLAARQVGLTMLSTIQTHFGSLDKIERVVKVLGMVNCSPDFKKHPYVINGFSELMADIFGSDNGIGVRSAVGMMLPGGIPVEIEAMFELK
;
A
#
# COMPACT_ATOMS: atom_id res chain seq x y z
N MET A 1 20.17 33.99 2.49
CA MET A 1 20.68 32.68 2.05
C MET A 1 19.56 31.68 2.27
N TYR A 2 18.78 31.36 1.22
CA TYR A 2 17.72 30.34 1.29
C TYR A 2 18.40 28.97 1.35
N LEU A 3 18.40 28.35 2.52
CA LEU A 3 18.73 26.94 2.67
C LEU A 3 17.65 26.14 1.93
N TYR A 4 17.95 25.68 0.74
CA TYR A 4 17.17 24.67 0.03
C TYR A 4 17.17 23.41 0.93
N LYS A 5 16.08 23.20 1.68
CA LYS A 5 15.92 21.99 2.48
C LYS A 5 15.82 20.85 1.49
N MET A 6 16.91 20.11 1.31
CA MET A 6 16.90 18.95 0.41
C MET A 6 15.75 18.03 0.82
N LYS A 7 14.89 17.67 -0.12
CA LYS A 7 13.77 16.76 0.10
C LYS A 7 14.35 15.41 0.50
N LYS A 8 13.96 14.91 1.68
CA LYS A 8 14.41 13.60 2.16
C LYS A 8 13.95 12.50 1.20
N LEU A 9 14.77 11.47 1.05
CA LEU A 9 14.45 10.30 0.25
C LEU A 9 13.46 9.39 1.01
N PRO A 10 12.60 8.65 0.31
CA PRO A 10 11.70 7.69 0.93
C PRO A 10 12.38 6.71 1.88
N SER A 11 13.55 6.19 1.52
CA SER A 11 14.35 5.30 2.38
C SER A 11 14.74 5.96 3.70
N GLN A 12 15.13 7.23 3.69
CA GLN A 12 15.50 7.99 4.89
C GLN A 12 14.27 8.24 5.79
N ILE A 13 13.10 8.50 5.19
CA ILE A 13 11.87 8.71 5.95
C ILE A 13 11.42 7.41 6.62
N ILE A 14 11.51 6.28 5.91
CA ILE A 14 11.20 4.95 6.46
C ILE A 14 12.09 4.66 7.67
N GLU A 15 13.39 4.94 7.58
CA GLU A 15 14.34 4.77 8.69
C GLU A 15 14.01 5.70 9.87
N GLU A 16 13.78 6.98 9.63
CA GLU A 16 13.44 7.97 10.69
C GLU A 16 12.12 7.63 11.41
N LEU A 17 11.14 7.10 10.70
CA LEU A 17 9.86 6.67 11.28
C LEU A 17 9.96 5.30 11.97
N GLY A 18 11.12 4.63 11.90
CA GLY A 18 11.32 3.30 12.48
C GLY A 18 10.45 2.22 11.83
N ILE A 19 10.05 2.43 10.58
CA ILE A 19 9.18 1.50 9.85
C ILE A 19 9.98 0.26 9.46
N LYS A 20 9.45 -0.91 9.86
CA LYS A 20 9.97 -2.21 9.42
C LYS A 20 9.05 -2.79 8.36
N LEU A 21 9.59 -3.01 7.16
CA LEU A 21 8.85 -3.64 6.09
C LEU A 21 8.69 -5.15 6.35
N PRO A 22 7.50 -5.72 6.12
CA PRO A 22 7.30 -7.17 6.23
C PRO A 22 8.04 -7.90 5.10
N PRO A 23 8.17 -9.24 5.14
CA PRO A 23 8.68 -10.00 4.03
C PRO A 23 7.79 -9.82 2.80
N ALA A 24 8.39 -9.63 1.60
CA ALA A 24 7.64 -9.56 0.36
C ALA A 24 7.01 -10.92 0.05
N PRO A 25 5.69 -10.98 -0.20
CA PRO A 25 5.03 -12.25 -0.51
C PRO A 25 5.46 -12.77 -1.90
N LYS A 26 5.50 -14.09 -2.04
CA LYS A 26 5.64 -14.72 -3.35
C LYS A 26 4.31 -14.64 -4.10
N PRO A 27 4.34 -14.50 -5.44
CA PRO A 27 3.11 -14.58 -6.23
C PRO A 27 2.36 -15.87 -5.98
N ALA A 28 1.06 -15.76 -5.72
CA ALA A 28 0.20 -16.92 -5.47
C ALA A 28 -0.37 -17.54 -6.77
N GLY A 29 0.02 -17.03 -7.95
CA GLY A 29 -0.48 -17.46 -9.24
C GLY A 29 0.41 -17.04 -10.40
N VAL A 30 -0.13 -17.08 -11.60
CA VAL A 30 0.57 -16.75 -12.85
C VAL A 30 0.47 -15.26 -13.13
N TYR A 31 1.29 -14.47 -12.42
CA TYR A 31 1.38 -13.01 -12.60
C TYR A 31 2.74 -12.50 -12.09
N LYS A 32 3.09 -11.28 -12.50
CA LYS A 32 4.26 -10.56 -11.99
C LYS A 32 3.86 -9.70 -10.79
N PRO A 33 4.65 -9.66 -9.72
CA PRO A 33 4.39 -8.75 -8.60
C PRO A 33 4.42 -7.28 -9.00
N ILE A 34 5.34 -6.94 -9.92
CA ILE A 34 5.49 -5.61 -10.49
C ILE A 34 5.75 -5.69 -11.99
N LEU A 35 5.42 -4.61 -12.69
CA LEU A 35 5.77 -4.42 -14.10
C LEU A 35 6.15 -2.96 -14.33
N VAL A 36 7.29 -2.74 -15.00
CA VAL A 36 7.73 -1.40 -15.41
C VAL A 36 7.49 -1.23 -16.91
N VAL A 37 6.79 -0.16 -17.28
CA VAL A 37 6.58 0.25 -18.68
C VAL A 37 6.91 1.73 -18.78
N GLY A 38 8.01 2.06 -19.41
CA GLY A 38 8.53 3.44 -19.44
C GLY A 38 8.81 3.95 -18.01
N LYS A 39 8.17 5.04 -17.62
CA LYS A 39 8.23 5.59 -16.26
C LYS A 39 7.07 5.12 -15.36
N SER A 40 6.28 4.18 -15.79
CA SER A 40 5.15 3.65 -15.00
C SER A 40 5.55 2.34 -14.35
N LEU A 41 5.41 2.28 -13.02
CA LEU A 41 5.56 1.08 -12.21
C LEU A 41 4.17 0.62 -11.79
N TYR A 42 3.76 -0.55 -12.27
CA TYR A 42 2.52 -1.22 -11.90
C TYR A 42 2.80 -2.25 -10.82
N VAL A 43 1.98 -2.26 -9.78
CA VAL A 43 2.09 -3.24 -8.69
C VAL A 43 0.78 -4.02 -8.61
N SER A 44 0.88 -5.34 -8.70
CA SER A 44 -0.25 -6.25 -8.55
C SER A 44 -0.88 -6.14 -7.18
N GLY A 45 -2.13 -6.60 -7.04
CA GLY A 45 -2.84 -6.62 -5.78
C GLY A 45 -2.02 -7.23 -4.64
N GLN A 46 -1.96 -6.51 -3.52
CA GLN A 46 -1.23 -6.89 -2.31
C GLN A 46 -2.20 -7.05 -1.15
N GLY A 47 -1.98 -8.07 -0.32
CA GLY A 47 -2.65 -8.25 0.95
C GLY A 47 -1.82 -7.73 2.14
N PRO A 48 -2.41 -7.72 3.35
CA PRO A 48 -1.73 -7.25 4.56
C PRO A 48 -0.86 -8.36 5.18
N VAL A 49 0.41 -8.41 4.81
CA VAL A 49 1.40 -9.37 5.33
C VAL A 49 1.99 -8.87 6.65
N ASN A 50 1.93 -9.69 7.69
CA ASN A 50 2.55 -9.43 8.98
C ASN A 50 4.09 -9.63 8.94
N SER A 51 4.78 -9.19 9.99
CA SER A 51 6.23 -9.32 10.11
C SER A 51 6.73 -10.78 10.11
N ASP A 52 5.90 -11.72 10.51
CA ASP A 52 6.18 -13.17 10.48
C ASP A 52 5.83 -13.85 9.14
N GLY A 53 5.31 -13.09 8.17
CA GLY A 53 4.88 -13.58 6.87
C GLY A 53 3.45 -14.10 6.81
N SER A 54 2.73 -14.15 7.92
CA SER A 54 1.29 -14.48 7.94
C SER A 54 0.46 -13.34 7.38
N LEU A 55 -0.80 -13.62 7.01
CA LEU A 55 -1.74 -12.61 6.56
C LEU A 55 -2.64 -12.16 7.71
N MET A 56 -2.96 -10.87 7.75
CA MET A 56 -4.12 -10.39 8.51
C MET A 56 -5.39 -10.94 7.85
N LEU A 57 -6.32 -11.42 8.65
CA LEU A 57 -7.58 -11.99 8.19
C LEU A 57 -8.76 -11.28 8.83
N GLY A 58 -9.94 -11.42 8.19
CA GLY A 58 -11.20 -10.90 8.72
C GLY A 58 -11.99 -10.12 7.69
N ARG A 59 -13.27 -9.93 7.99
CA ARG A 59 -14.23 -9.20 7.17
C ARG A 59 -14.66 -7.95 7.93
N VAL A 60 -14.47 -6.79 7.34
CA VAL A 60 -14.80 -5.50 7.96
C VAL A 60 -16.31 -5.37 8.14
N GLY A 61 -16.73 -5.06 9.35
CA GLY A 61 -18.14 -4.98 9.72
C GLY A 61 -18.73 -6.29 10.26
N ASP A 62 -18.01 -7.41 10.13
CA ASP A 62 -18.36 -8.70 10.72
C ASP A 62 -17.31 -9.10 11.77
N ASP A 63 -16.15 -9.61 11.30
CA ASP A 63 -15.09 -10.12 12.18
C ASP A 63 -14.24 -9.02 12.80
N ILE A 64 -14.03 -7.95 12.07
CA ILE A 64 -13.21 -6.81 12.45
C ILE A 64 -13.95 -5.49 12.22
N ASN A 65 -13.58 -4.48 13.00
CA ASN A 65 -14.15 -3.15 12.85
C ASN A 65 -13.41 -2.29 11.78
N GLU A 66 -13.92 -1.10 11.52
CA GLU A 66 -13.38 -0.18 10.51
C GLU A 66 -11.94 0.27 10.81
N ASP A 67 -11.58 0.46 12.10
CA ASP A 67 -10.23 0.86 12.51
C ASP A 67 -9.23 -0.27 12.29
N GLN A 68 -9.61 -1.50 12.58
CA GLN A 68 -8.81 -2.69 12.25
C GLN A 68 -8.66 -2.85 10.73
N GLY A 69 -9.71 -2.57 9.97
CA GLY A 69 -9.65 -2.50 8.49
C GLY A 69 -8.67 -1.43 8.01
N LYS A 70 -8.67 -0.25 8.62
CA LYS A 70 -7.72 0.83 8.31
C LYS A 70 -6.27 0.43 8.62
N LEU A 71 -6.03 -0.26 9.74
CA LEU A 71 -4.71 -0.82 10.05
C LEU A 71 -4.28 -1.88 9.03
N ALA A 72 -5.21 -2.72 8.57
CA ALA A 72 -4.93 -3.68 7.51
C ALA A 72 -4.57 -2.99 6.19
N ALA A 73 -5.24 -1.90 5.81
CA ALA A 73 -4.89 -1.11 4.62
C ALA A 73 -3.49 -0.47 4.74
N ARG A 74 -3.10 0.00 5.93
CA ARG A 74 -1.74 0.46 6.21
C ARG A 74 -0.73 -0.69 6.04
N GLN A 75 -1.06 -1.87 6.55
CA GLN A 75 -0.21 -3.06 6.40
C GLN A 75 -0.05 -3.51 4.94
N VAL A 76 -1.11 -3.38 4.13
CA VAL A 76 -1.00 -3.58 2.67
C VAL A 76 0.00 -2.61 2.06
N GLY A 77 0.00 -1.35 2.49
CA GLY A 77 0.99 -0.36 2.06
C GLY A 77 2.42 -0.78 2.38
N LEU A 78 2.67 -1.28 3.59
CA LEU A 78 3.99 -1.80 3.98
C LEU A 78 4.38 -3.02 3.15
N THR A 79 3.45 -3.92 2.87
CA THR A 79 3.66 -5.09 2.00
C THR A 79 4.03 -4.65 0.57
N MET A 80 3.32 -3.66 0.04
CA MET A 80 3.58 -3.11 -1.30
C MET A 80 4.96 -2.47 -1.40
N LEU A 81 5.36 -1.68 -0.41
CA LEU A 81 6.71 -1.10 -0.35
C LEU A 81 7.79 -2.18 -0.30
N SER A 82 7.56 -3.25 0.47
CA SER A 82 8.46 -4.41 0.52
C SER A 82 8.57 -5.12 -0.85
N THR A 83 7.44 -5.31 -1.52
CA THR A 83 7.39 -5.91 -2.88
C THR A 83 8.17 -5.05 -3.88
N ILE A 84 7.98 -3.73 -3.86
CA ILE A 84 8.73 -2.81 -4.73
C ILE A 84 10.23 -2.86 -4.41
N GLN A 85 10.60 -2.79 -3.12
CA GLN A 85 12.00 -2.84 -2.71
C GLN A 85 12.66 -4.15 -3.16
N THR A 86 11.97 -5.27 -3.06
CA THR A 86 12.49 -6.60 -3.42
C THR A 86 12.66 -6.79 -4.93
N HIS A 87 11.67 -6.35 -5.72
CA HIS A 87 11.63 -6.66 -7.16
C HIS A 87 12.12 -5.52 -8.05
N PHE A 88 12.05 -4.27 -7.59
CA PHE A 88 12.55 -3.09 -8.33
C PHE A 88 13.87 -2.57 -7.77
N GLY A 89 14.15 -2.82 -6.49
CA GLY A 89 15.43 -2.56 -5.83
C GLY A 89 15.55 -1.22 -5.11
N SER A 90 14.67 -0.23 -5.35
CA SER A 90 14.77 1.06 -4.67
C SER A 90 13.45 1.82 -4.63
N LEU A 91 13.03 2.24 -3.44
CA LEU A 91 11.89 3.15 -3.24
C LEU A 91 12.23 4.60 -3.60
N ASP A 92 13.51 4.95 -3.58
CA ASP A 92 13.98 6.33 -3.85
C ASP A 92 13.84 6.75 -5.32
N LYS A 93 13.63 5.77 -6.21
CA LYS A 93 13.36 6.00 -7.63
C LYS A 93 11.88 6.28 -7.94
N ILE A 94 11.00 6.18 -6.95
CA ILE A 94 9.59 6.54 -7.10
C ILE A 94 9.47 8.07 -7.04
N GLU A 95 8.80 8.66 -8.03
CA GLU A 95 8.44 10.07 -8.03
C GLU A 95 7.14 10.29 -7.27
N ARG A 96 6.09 9.53 -7.62
CA ARG A 96 4.77 9.67 -6.99
C ARG A 96 3.87 8.45 -7.09
N VAL A 97 2.89 8.40 -6.21
CA VAL A 97 1.70 7.55 -6.36
C VAL A 97 0.79 8.14 -7.42
N VAL A 98 0.42 7.38 -8.43
CA VAL A 98 -0.45 7.85 -9.52
C VAL A 98 -1.88 7.42 -9.27
N LYS A 99 -2.13 6.11 -9.15
CA LYS A 99 -3.46 5.54 -8.99
C LYS A 99 -3.46 4.39 -8.00
N VAL A 100 -4.56 4.31 -7.25
CA VAL A 100 -4.80 3.26 -6.25
C VAL A 100 -6.20 2.68 -6.47
N LEU A 101 -6.32 1.37 -6.54
CA LEU A 101 -7.58 0.65 -6.35
C LEU A 101 -7.54 -0.06 -5.00
N GLY A 102 -8.29 0.45 -4.05
CA GLY A 102 -8.47 -0.14 -2.72
C GLY A 102 -9.76 -0.96 -2.66
N MET A 103 -9.61 -2.23 -2.29
CA MET A 103 -10.70 -3.20 -2.21
C MET A 103 -10.84 -3.67 -0.76
N VAL A 104 -12.05 -3.57 -0.22
CA VAL A 104 -12.36 -3.92 1.16
C VAL A 104 -13.31 -5.12 1.18
N ASN A 105 -12.88 -6.20 1.81
CA ASN A 105 -13.75 -7.33 2.13
C ASN A 105 -14.61 -6.93 3.34
N CYS A 106 -15.88 -6.65 3.11
CA CYS A 106 -16.75 -6.07 4.12
C CYS A 106 -18.16 -6.66 4.09
N SER A 107 -18.92 -6.42 5.17
CA SER A 107 -20.34 -6.75 5.23
C SER A 107 -21.12 -5.93 4.20
N PRO A 108 -22.30 -6.43 3.74
CA PRO A 108 -23.11 -5.73 2.72
C PRO A 108 -23.54 -4.31 3.13
N ASP A 109 -23.68 -4.06 4.42
CA ASP A 109 -24.10 -2.76 4.96
C ASP A 109 -22.96 -1.79 5.24
N PHE A 110 -21.72 -2.24 5.08
CA PHE A 110 -20.55 -1.39 5.31
C PHE A 110 -20.45 -0.28 4.26
N LYS A 111 -20.22 0.97 4.70
CA LYS A 111 -20.22 2.15 3.82
C LYS A 111 -18.96 3.01 3.91
N LYS A 112 -18.01 2.67 4.79
CA LYS A 112 -16.82 3.48 5.06
C LYS A 112 -15.56 2.97 4.36
N HIS A 113 -15.68 2.46 3.13
CA HIS A 113 -14.56 1.98 2.31
C HIS A 113 -13.44 3.04 2.19
N PRO A 114 -13.75 4.33 1.88
CA PRO A 114 -12.71 5.36 1.81
C PRO A 114 -11.94 5.54 3.11
N TYR A 115 -12.60 5.44 4.28
CA TYR A 115 -11.96 5.52 5.58
C TYR A 115 -10.94 4.38 5.78
N VAL A 116 -11.32 3.16 5.43
CA VAL A 116 -10.42 1.99 5.52
C VAL A 116 -9.20 2.20 4.64
N ILE A 117 -9.39 2.59 3.38
CA ILE A 117 -8.28 2.78 2.43
C ILE A 117 -7.39 3.99 2.79
N ASN A 118 -7.86 4.92 3.61
CA ASN A 118 -7.01 6.00 4.14
C ASN A 118 -5.76 5.45 4.86
N GLY A 119 -5.82 4.28 5.47
CA GLY A 119 -4.64 3.66 6.09
C GLY A 119 -3.46 3.49 5.11
N PHE A 120 -3.74 3.11 3.88
CA PHE A 120 -2.75 3.07 2.80
C PHE A 120 -2.32 4.47 2.36
N SER A 121 -3.26 5.34 2.06
CA SER A 121 -2.97 6.68 1.50
C SER A 121 -2.22 7.56 2.48
N GLU A 122 -2.52 7.50 3.77
CA GLU A 122 -1.80 8.21 4.83
C GLU A 122 -0.35 7.72 4.93
N LEU A 123 -0.11 6.40 4.88
CA LEU A 123 1.26 5.86 4.84
C LEU A 123 2.06 6.37 3.63
N MET A 124 1.43 6.39 2.46
CA MET A 124 2.09 6.90 1.25
C MET A 124 2.40 8.39 1.37
N ALA A 125 1.48 9.18 1.95
CA ALA A 125 1.70 10.60 2.23
C ALA A 125 2.84 10.84 3.23
N ASP A 126 2.94 10.01 4.28
CA ASP A 126 4.03 10.08 5.25
C ASP A 126 5.40 9.87 4.59
N ILE A 127 5.49 8.92 3.65
CA ILE A 127 6.76 8.51 3.03
C ILE A 127 7.15 9.38 1.84
N PHE A 128 6.19 9.68 0.94
CA PHE A 128 6.47 10.42 -0.30
C PHE A 128 6.10 11.91 -0.22
N GLY A 129 5.49 12.34 0.89
CA GLY A 129 4.91 13.68 1.06
C GLY A 129 3.51 13.78 0.47
N SER A 130 2.72 14.76 0.93
CA SER A 130 1.32 14.92 0.50
C SER A 130 1.16 15.13 -1.00
N ASP A 131 2.07 15.89 -1.64
CA ASP A 131 1.98 16.17 -3.07
C ASP A 131 2.26 14.97 -3.96
N ASN A 132 3.15 14.07 -3.53
CA ASN A 132 3.60 12.92 -4.30
C ASN A 132 3.03 11.59 -3.77
N GLY A 133 2.68 11.51 -2.48
CA GLY A 133 2.15 10.31 -1.86
C GLY A 133 0.65 10.11 -2.05
N ILE A 134 -0.09 11.17 -2.36
CA ILE A 134 -1.53 11.12 -2.55
C ILE A 134 -1.84 11.16 -4.05
N GLY A 135 -2.26 10.01 -4.60
CA GLY A 135 -2.72 9.88 -5.98
C GLY A 135 -4.25 9.86 -6.09
N VAL A 136 -4.75 9.64 -7.30
CA VAL A 136 -6.17 9.36 -7.52
C VAL A 136 -6.50 7.94 -7.09
N ARG A 137 -7.74 7.69 -6.62
CA ARG A 137 -8.11 6.35 -6.15
C ARG A 137 -9.59 6.03 -6.30
N SER A 138 -9.88 4.72 -6.23
CA SER A 138 -11.20 4.19 -5.90
C SER A 138 -11.09 3.32 -4.65
N ALA A 139 -12.14 3.33 -3.82
CA ALA A 139 -12.28 2.49 -2.62
C ALA A 139 -13.64 1.81 -2.67
N VAL A 140 -13.65 0.49 -2.82
CA VAL A 140 -14.86 -0.30 -3.10
C VAL A 140 -14.93 -1.54 -2.22
N GLY A 141 -16.14 -2.08 -2.03
CA GLY A 141 -16.36 -3.38 -1.39
C GLY A 141 -16.16 -4.50 -2.40
N MET A 142 -15.50 -5.58 -1.98
CA MET A 142 -15.23 -6.72 -2.85
C MET A 142 -15.02 -7.99 -2.01
N MET A 143 -15.39 -9.14 -2.56
CA MET A 143 -14.97 -10.42 -1.99
C MET A 143 -13.50 -10.65 -2.34
N LEU A 144 -12.67 -10.93 -1.32
CA LEU A 144 -11.23 -11.03 -1.48
C LEU A 144 -10.73 -12.45 -1.24
N PRO A 145 -9.63 -12.85 -1.91
CA PRO A 145 -9.08 -14.19 -1.75
C PRO A 145 -8.50 -14.40 -0.35
N GLY A 146 -8.53 -15.64 0.14
CA GLY A 146 -7.87 -16.02 1.38
C GLY A 146 -8.42 -15.40 2.66
N GLY A 147 -9.56 -14.70 2.60
CA GLY A 147 -10.17 -14.06 3.78
C GLY A 147 -9.44 -12.80 4.26
N ILE A 148 -8.59 -12.19 3.44
CA ILE A 148 -7.95 -10.92 3.77
C ILE A 148 -8.97 -9.78 3.83
N PRO A 149 -8.82 -8.80 4.73
CA PRO A 149 -9.77 -7.70 4.87
C PRO A 149 -9.61 -6.62 3.80
N VAL A 150 -8.40 -6.46 3.27
CA VAL A 150 -8.07 -5.41 2.30
C VAL A 150 -7.10 -5.95 1.27
N GLU A 151 -7.33 -5.61 0.01
CA GLU A 151 -6.38 -5.78 -1.08
C GLU A 151 -6.24 -4.46 -1.83
N ILE A 152 -5.01 -4.11 -2.21
CA ILE A 152 -4.77 -2.88 -2.95
C ILE A 152 -3.80 -3.16 -4.11
N GLU A 153 -4.16 -2.66 -5.30
CA GLU A 153 -3.24 -2.49 -6.42
C GLU A 153 -2.94 -1.02 -6.63
N ALA A 154 -1.75 -0.71 -7.11
CA ALA A 154 -1.35 0.67 -7.32
C ALA A 154 -0.41 0.84 -8.52
N MET A 155 -0.38 2.08 -9.00
CA MET A 155 0.49 2.54 -10.06
C MET A 155 1.29 3.73 -9.57
N PHE A 156 2.59 3.71 -9.84
CA PHE A 156 3.54 4.74 -9.46
C PHE A 156 4.22 5.32 -10.72
N GLU A 157 4.64 6.58 -10.63
CA GLU A 157 5.55 7.19 -11.58
C GLU A 157 6.97 7.12 -11.06
N LEU A 158 7.91 6.78 -11.93
CA LEU A 158 9.35 6.76 -11.67
C LEU A 158 10.00 8.08 -12.07
N LYS A 159 11.09 8.45 -11.40
CA LYS A 159 11.93 9.62 -11.70
C LYS A 159 12.56 9.54 -13.08
#